data_15f8d2daed93120e262811e35b71b39a
#
_entry.id   15f8d2daed93120e262811e35b71b39a
#
_cell.length_a   1.000
_cell.length_b   1.000
_cell.length_c   1.000
_cell.angle_alpha   90.00
_cell.angle_beta   90.00
_cell.angle_gamma   90.00
#
_symmetry.space_group_name_H-M   'P 1'
#
loop_
_entity.id
_entity.type
_entity.pdbx_description
1 polymer ?
#
loop_
_entity_poly.entity_id
_entity_poly.type
_entity_poly.pdbx_seq_one_letter_code
_entity_poly.pdbx_strand_id
1 'polypeptide(L)'
;MKRVIVESPYAGEIKINEIYGALAMHDCLVNYNEAPYASHLLYTRKYVLRDYISTERRLGIDAGFEWRKMADKTVFYVDLLMSRGMVEGLEDCKKKGLPYEIRRLPNSLWERFLDIMEKEDIEVIRAKKKGKE
;
A
#
# COMPACT_ATOMS: atom_id res chain seq x y z
N MET A 1 20.67 -2.69 -2.17
CA MET A 1 19.32 -2.11 -2.38
C MET A 1 18.73 -1.66 -1.04
N LYS A 2 17.94 -0.61 -1.06
CA LYS A 2 17.31 -0.10 0.17
C LYS A 2 16.10 -0.95 0.54
N ARG A 3 15.85 -1.11 1.84
CA ARG A 3 14.66 -1.80 2.37
C ARG A 3 13.59 -0.74 2.60
N VAL A 4 12.43 -0.92 1.99
CA VAL A 4 11.33 0.05 2.12
C VAL A 4 10.05 -0.63 2.60
N ILE A 5 9.32 0.07 3.48
CA ILE A 5 7.97 -0.34 3.85
C ILE A 5 7.02 0.31 2.83
N VAL A 6 6.14 -0.48 2.24
CA VAL A 6 5.14 0.02 1.30
C VAL A 6 3.81 0.19 2.01
N GLU A 7 3.26 1.40 1.95
CA GLU A 7 1.93 1.72 2.46
C GLU A 7 1.01 2.01 1.29
N SER A 8 -0.11 1.31 1.24
CA SER A 8 -1.18 1.49 0.27
C SER A 8 -2.51 1.04 0.88
N PRO A 9 -3.68 1.39 0.32
CA PRO A 9 -4.97 1.00 0.91
C PRO A 9 -5.15 -0.52 0.91
N TYR A 10 -5.90 -1.03 1.89
CA TYR A 10 -6.30 -2.44 1.93
C TYR A 10 -7.80 -2.61 2.18
N ALA A 11 -8.30 -2.15 3.31
CA ALA A 11 -9.71 -2.31 3.70
C ALA A 11 -10.68 -1.67 2.71
N GLY A 12 -11.88 -2.20 2.64
CA GLY A 12 -12.93 -1.74 1.73
C GLY A 12 -12.92 -2.56 0.44
N GLU A 13 -12.41 -2.03 -0.63
CA GLU A 13 -12.31 -2.70 -1.93
C GLU A 13 -11.04 -3.55 -2.01
N ILE A 14 -11.02 -4.62 -1.23
CA ILE A 14 -9.81 -5.44 -0.98
C ILE A 14 -9.14 -5.92 -2.27
N LYS A 15 -9.90 -6.47 -3.22
CA LYS A 15 -9.34 -7.00 -4.47
C LYS A 15 -8.62 -5.90 -5.27
N ILE A 16 -9.23 -4.74 -5.40
CA ILE A 16 -8.64 -3.58 -6.08
C ILE A 16 -7.37 -3.16 -5.35
N ASN A 17 -7.45 -3.05 -4.04
CA ASN A 17 -6.34 -2.59 -3.21
C ASN A 17 -5.16 -3.57 -3.22
N GLU A 18 -5.42 -4.87 -3.27
CA GLU A 18 -4.36 -5.88 -3.41
C GLU A 18 -3.62 -5.74 -4.73
N ILE A 19 -4.33 -5.52 -5.82
CA ILE A 19 -3.72 -5.33 -7.16
C ILE A 19 -2.89 -4.05 -7.17
N TYR A 20 -3.44 -2.97 -6.65
CA TYR A 20 -2.73 -1.69 -6.56
C TYR A 20 -1.45 -1.84 -5.73
N GLY A 21 -1.53 -2.47 -4.57
CA GLY A 21 -0.37 -2.73 -3.71
C GLY A 21 0.70 -3.58 -4.39
N ALA A 22 0.29 -4.60 -5.15
CA ALA A 22 1.22 -5.43 -5.91
C ALA A 22 1.97 -4.61 -6.95
N LEU A 23 1.28 -3.72 -7.67
CA LEU A 23 1.91 -2.84 -8.65
C LEU A 23 2.84 -1.81 -7.99
N ALA A 24 2.49 -1.35 -6.79
CA ALA A 24 3.38 -0.47 -6.01
C ALA A 24 4.67 -1.19 -5.64
N MET A 25 4.59 -2.46 -5.22
CA MET A 25 5.77 -3.27 -4.93
C MET A 25 6.60 -3.50 -6.19
N HIS A 26 5.95 -3.75 -7.32
CA HIS A 26 6.63 -3.88 -8.62
C HIS A 26 7.41 -2.59 -8.95
N ASP A 27 6.80 -1.44 -8.73
CA ASP A 27 7.45 -0.15 -8.95
C ASP A 27 8.71 0.01 -8.11
N CYS A 28 8.63 -0.33 -6.83
CA CYS A 28 9.80 -0.32 -5.94
C CYS A 28 10.93 -1.18 -6.48
N LEU A 29 10.63 -2.41 -6.88
CA LEU A 29 11.63 -3.37 -7.35
C LEU A 29 12.26 -2.96 -8.67
N VAL A 30 11.43 -2.65 -9.66
CA VAL A 30 11.88 -2.44 -11.03
C VAL A 30 12.41 -1.04 -11.29
N ASN A 31 11.70 -0.02 -10.78
CA ASN A 31 12.03 1.37 -11.07
C ASN A 31 12.95 2.03 -10.05
N TYR A 32 12.93 1.56 -8.79
CA TYR A 32 13.72 2.16 -7.71
C TYR A 32 14.83 1.27 -7.19
N ASN A 33 14.89 0.00 -7.61
CA ASN A 33 15.84 -0.99 -7.08
C ASN A 33 15.79 -1.05 -5.54
N GLU A 34 14.58 -1.13 -5.01
CA GLU A 34 14.29 -1.24 -3.58
C GLU A 34 13.73 -2.60 -3.24
N ALA A 35 13.92 -3.05 -2.00
CA ALA A 35 13.34 -4.28 -1.48
C ALA A 35 12.07 -3.92 -0.68
N PRO A 36 10.85 -4.12 -1.25
CA PRO A 36 9.62 -3.69 -0.61
C PRO A 36 9.07 -4.72 0.38
N TYR A 37 8.44 -4.23 1.45
CA TYR A 37 7.69 -5.02 2.40
C TYR A 37 6.35 -4.35 2.65
N ALA A 38 5.26 -5.09 2.49
CA ALA A 38 3.90 -4.58 2.66
C ALA A 38 3.15 -5.46 3.67
N SER A 39 3.09 -5.05 4.93
CA SER A 39 2.45 -5.81 6.00
C SER A 39 0.97 -6.09 5.71
N HIS A 40 0.28 -5.13 5.12
CA HIS A 40 -1.15 -5.25 4.78
C HIS A 40 -1.43 -6.28 3.68
N LEU A 41 -0.43 -6.66 2.89
CA LEU A 41 -0.55 -7.72 1.89
C LEU A 41 -0.04 -9.07 2.41
N LEU A 42 0.72 -9.06 3.48
CA LEU A 42 1.33 -10.25 4.06
C LEU A 42 0.51 -10.82 5.22
N TYR A 43 0.18 -9.99 6.21
CA TYR A 43 -0.51 -10.44 7.42
C TYR A 43 -2.00 -10.70 7.21
N THR A 44 -2.57 -10.20 6.12
CA THR A 44 -3.96 -10.42 5.75
C THR A 44 -4.17 -11.69 4.93
N ARG A 45 -3.10 -12.42 4.65
CA ARG A 45 -3.18 -13.70 3.97
C ARG A 45 -4.03 -14.68 4.76
N LYS A 46 -4.73 -15.57 4.02
CA LYS A 46 -5.54 -16.61 4.63
C LYS A 46 -4.73 -17.35 5.71
N TYR A 47 -5.34 -17.55 6.86
CA TYR A 47 -4.78 -18.22 8.03
C TYR A 47 -3.75 -17.42 8.85
N VAL A 48 -3.33 -16.22 8.41
CA VAL A 48 -2.44 -15.37 9.21
C VAL A 48 -3.25 -14.52 10.18
N LEU A 49 -3.94 -13.50 9.69
CA LEU A 49 -4.83 -12.67 10.51
C LEU A 49 -6.11 -12.38 9.72
N ARG A 50 -7.20 -12.18 10.46
CA ARG A 50 -8.50 -11.78 9.88
C ARG A 50 -8.63 -10.27 10.02
N ASP A 51 -8.47 -9.54 8.91
CA ASP A 51 -8.47 -8.08 8.92
C ASP A 51 -9.82 -7.47 9.35
N TYR A 52 -10.92 -8.22 9.22
CA TYR A 52 -12.25 -7.80 9.64
C TYR A 52 -12.49 -7.93 11.16
N ILE A 53 -11.54 -8.51 11.90
CA ILE A 53 -11.57 -8.59 13.36
C ILE A 53 -10.68 -7.48 13.90
N SER A 54 -11.25 -6.55 14.64
CA SER A 54 -10.52 -5.35 15.09
C SER A 54 -9.24 -5.63 15.88
N THR A 55 -9.25 -6.65 16.75
CA THR A 55 -8.07 -7.02 17.53
C THR A 55 -6.97 -7.60 16.66
N GLU A 56 -7.32 -8.42 15.65
CA GLU A 56 -6.34 -9.01 14.74
C GLU A 56 -5.81 -7.95 13.78
N ARG A 57 -6.66 -7.05 13.30
CA ARG A 57 -6.24 -5.93 12.45
C ARG A 57 -5.23 -5.05 13.18
N ARG A 58 -5.50 -4.70 14.45
CA ARG A 58 -4.58 -3.91 15.28
C ARG A 58 -3.23 -4.60 15.42
N LEU A 59 -3.23 -5.90 15.66
CA LEU A 59 -2.01 -6.68 15.77
C LEU A 59 -1.18 -6.62 14.49
N GLY A 60 -1.82 -6.74 13.34
CA GLY A 60 -1.15 -6.64 12.04
C GLY A 60 -0.53 -5.27 11.79
N ILE A 61 -1.24 -4.20 12.15
CA ILE A 61 -0.74 -2.83 12.03
C ILE A 61 0.47 -2.63 12.96
N ASP A 62 0.39 -3.08 14.19
CA ASP A 62 1.49 -2.95 15.17
C ASP A 62 2.72 -3.72 14.71
N ALA A 63 2.54 -4.93 14.17
CA ALA A 63 3.64 -5.72 13.62
C ALA A 63 4.31 -5.01 12.44
N GLY A 64 3.51 -4.41 11.57
CA GLY A 64 4.02 -3.60 10.45
C GLY A 64 4.87 -2.42 10.95
N PHE A 65 4.44 -1.76 12.02
CA PHE A 65 5.17 -0.65 12.62
C PHE A 65 6.52 -1.10 13.20
N GLU A 66 6.61 -2.33 13.69
CA GLU A 66 7.89 -2.88 14.16
C GLU A 66 8.90 -3.00 13.02
N TRP A 67 8.47 -3.46 11.84
CA TRP A 67 9.35 -3.56 10.69
C TRP A 67 9.82 -2.20 10.18
N ARG A 68 9.02 -1.15 10.39
CA ARG A 68 9.35 0.21 9.96
C ARG A 68 10.63 0.72 10.59
N LYS A 69 10.94 0.29 11.82
CA LYS A 69 12.16 0.68 12.52
C LYS A 69 13.43 0.16 11.83
N MET A 70 13.30 -0.92 11.06
CA MET A 70 14.42 -1.58 10.40
C MET A 70 14.56 -1.18 8.93
N ALA A 71 13.59 -0.47 8.39
CA ALA A 71 13.59 -0.07 6.99
C ALA A 71 14.37 1.24 6.81
N ASP A 72 14.87 1.44 5.58
CA ASP A 72 15.53 2.69 5.22
C ASP A 72 14.53 3.84 5.09
N LYS A 73 13.30 3.52 4.66
CA LYS A 73 12.19 4.48 4.60
C LYS A 73 10.86 3.77 4.42
N THR A 74 9.77 4.52 4.61
CA THR A 74 8.41 4.10 4.28
C THR A 74 7.95 4.88 3.06
N VAL A 75 7.36 4.19 2.08
CA VAL A 75 6.82 4.83 0.87
C VAL A 75 5.30 4.67 0.85
N PHE A 76 4.59 5.79 0.68
CA PHE A 76 3.13 5.85 0.66
C PHE A 76 2.65 6.08 -0.75
N TYR A 77 2.00 5.07 -1.35
CA TYR A 77 1.42 5.18 -2.69
C TYR A 77 -0.01 5.70 -2.57
N VAL A 78 -0.26 6.87 -3.14
CA VAL A 78 -1.47 7.65 -2.86
C VAL A 78 -2.42 7.86 -4.04
N ASP A 79 -2.25 7.12 -5.15
CA ASP A 79 -3.16 7.24 -6.29
C ASP A 79 -4.62 6.99 -5.91
N LEU A 80 -4.87 6.07 -4.99
CA LEU A 80 -6.21 5.73 -4.52
C LEU A 80 -6.59 6.45 -3.22
N LEU A 81 -5.91 7.56 -2.93
CA LEU A 81 -6.04 8.33 -1.70
C LEU A 81 -5.45 7.59 -0.48
N MET A 82 -5.37 8.27 0.63
CA MET A 82 -4.84 7.69 1.86
C MET A 82 -5.96 7.08 2.69
N SER A 83 -5.82 5.80 3.02
CA SER A 83 -6.72 5.12 3.95
C SER A 83 -6.42 5.58 5.39
N ARG A 84 -7.33 5.25 6.30
CA ARG A 84 -7.13 5.54 7.73
C ARG A 84 -5.82 4.91 8.25
N GLY A 85 -5.53 3.66 7.86
CA GLY A 85 -4.29 2.99 8.27
C GLY A 85 -3.05 3.67 7.73
N MET A 86 -3.11 4.20 6.51
CA MET A 86 -1.99 4.94 5.92
C MET A 86 -1.76 6.27 6.65
N VAL A 87 -2.82 6.99 7.01
CA VAL A 87 -2.71 8.23 7.79
C VAL A 87 -2.05 7.93 9.13
N GLU A 88 -2.47 6.87 9.80
CA GLU A 88 -1.87 6.43 11.06
C GLU A 88 -0.38 6.11 10.89
N GLY A 89 -0.03 5.42 9.80
CA GLY A 89 1.36 5.12 9.48
C GLY A 89 2.21 6.37 9.22
N LEU A 90 1.64 7.36 8.52
CA LEU A 90 2.33 8.62 8.26
C LEU A 90 2.56 9.40 9.56
N GLU A 91 1.55 9.44 10.43
CA GLU A 91 1.68 10.07 11.76
C GLU A 91 2.75 9.37 12.60
N ASP A 92 2.83 8.04 12.54
CA ASP A 92 3.86 7.26 13.23
C ASP A 92 5.26 7.65 12.74
N CYS A 93 5.45 7.76 11.42
CA CYS A 93 6.72 8.19 10.85
C CYS A 93 7.11 9.58 11.34
N LYS A 94 6.18 10.53 11.31
CA LYS A 94 6.42 11.90 11.75
C LYS A 94 6.76 11.97 13.24
N LYS A 95 6.00 11.24 14.06
CA LYS A 95 6.18 11.23 15.51
C LYS A 95 7.55 10.66 15.91
N LYS A 96 8.00 9.62 15.21
CA LYS A 96 9.27 8.94 15.51
C LYS A 96 10.45 9.50 14.72
N GLY A 97 10.23 10.47 13.85
CA GLY A 97 11.30 11.01 13.01
C GLY A 97 11.84 10.01 12.00
N LEU A 98 11.00 9.09 11.51
CA LEU A 98 11.41 8.08 10.54
C LEU A 98 11.28 8.60 9.12
N PRO A 99 12.20 8.26 8.22
CA PRO A 99 12.14 8.70 6.82
C PRO A 99 10.89 8.17 6.11
N TYR A 100 10.27 9.00 5.29
CA TYR A 100 9.14 8.59 4.45
C TYR A 100 9.13 9.36 3.13
N GLU A 101 8.39 8.83 2.17
CA GLU A 101 8.22 9.43 0.85
C GLU A 101 6.78 9.21 0.38
N ILE A 102 6.19 10.20 -0.26
CA ILE A 102 4.87 10.10 -0.88
C ILE A 102 5.08 9.82 -2.37
N ARG A 103 4.45 8.78 -2.91
CA ARG A 103 4.60 8.36 -4.29
C ARG A 103 3.28 8.15 -5.00
N ARG A 104 3.35 8.17 -6.32
CA ARG A 104 2.28 7.71 -7.21
C ARG A 104 2.89 6.72 -8.19
N LEU A 105 2.05 5.80 -8.70
CA LEU A 105 2.49 4.91 -9.76
C LEU A 105 2.86 5.72 -11.00
N PRO A 106 3.94 5.34 -11.72
CA PRO A 106 4.22 5.98 -13.01
C PRO A 106 3.09 5.68 -13.99
N ASN A 107 2.94 6.52 -15.01
CA ASN A 107 1.82 6.42 -15.96
C ASN A 107 1.67 5.02 -16.56
N SER A 108 2.77 4.36 -16.91
CA SER A 108 2.72 3.02 -17.48
C SER A 108 2.09 1.99 -16.54
N LEU A 109 2.39 2.06 -15.24
CA LEU A 109 1.82 1.16 -14.24
C LEU A 109 0.39 1.55 -13.90
N TRP A 110 0.07 2.84 -13.90
CA TRP A 110 -1.30 3.30 -13.69
C TRP A 110 -2.22 2.80 -14.82
N GLU A 111 -1.75 2.89 -16.08
CA GLU A 111 -2.51 2.36 -17.23
C GLU A 111 -2.67 0.84 -17.14
N ARG A 112 -1.62 0.14 -16.70
CA ARG A 112 -1.71 -1.30 -16.48
C ARG A 112 -2.75 -1.64 -15.40
N PHE A 113 -2.78 -0.87 -14.33
CA PHE A 113 -3.77 -1.01 -13.26
C PHE A 113 -5.19 -0.84 -13.82
N LEU A 114 -5.43 0.19 -14.63
CA LEU A 114 -6.72 0.43 -15.26
C LEU A 114 -7.12 -0.71 -16.19
N ASP A 115 -6.19 -1.24 -16.97
CA ASP A 115 -6.44 -2.37 -17.87
C ASP A 115 -6.86 -3.62 -17.09
N ILE A 116 -6.21 -3.90 -15.97
CA ILE A 116 -6.57 -5.02 -15.10
C ILE A 116 -7.98 -4.83 -14.54
N MET A 117 -8.30 -3.62 -14.08
CA MET A 117 -9.63 -3.30 -13.54
C MET A 117 -10.71 -3.45 -14.61
N GLU A 118 -10.43 -3.01 -15.82
CA GLU A 118 -11.39 -3.12 -16.94
C GLU A 118 -11.68 -4.59 -17.26
N LYS A 119 -10.66 -5.44 -17.31
CA LYS A 119 -10.81 -6.88 -17.53
C LYS A 119 -11.60 -7.57 -16.43
N GLU A 120 -11.50 -7.07 -15.20
CA GLU A 120 -12.25 -7.57 -14.05
C GLU A 120 -13.64 -6.92 -13.94
N ASP A 121 -14.00 -6.03 -14.89
CA ASP A 121 -15.28 -5.31 -14.92
C ASP A 121 -15.56 -4.52 -13.64
N ILE A 122 -14.56 -3.81 -13.15
CA ILE A 122 -14.65 -3.03 -11.90
C ILE A 122 -14.79 -1.54 -12.25
N GLU A 123 -16.02 -1.02 -12.16
CA GLU A 123 -16.35 0.35 -12.54
C GLU A 123 -15.82 1.43 -11.59
N VAL A 124 -15.68 1.11 -10.33
CA VAL A 124 -15.32 2.09 -9.29
C VAL A 124 -13.97 2.77 -9.55
N ILE A 125 -13.08 2.11 -10.28
CA ILE A 125 -11.73 2.63 -10.55
C ILE A 125 -11.75 3.85 -11.47
N ARG A 126 -12.76 3.94 -12.36
CA ARG A 126 -12.88 5.07 -13.30
C ARG A 126 -13.13 6.38 -12.58
N ALA A 127 -13.94 6.33 -11.53
CA ALA A 127 -14.21 7.51 -10.71
C ALA A 127 -12.96 8.00 -9.99
N LYS A 128 -12.14 7.09 -9.48
CA LYS A 128 -10.87 7.43 -8.81
C LYS A 128 -9.87 8.03 -9.80
N LYS A 129 -9.80 7.54 -11.02
CA LYS A 129 -8.96 8.13 -12.06
C LYS A 129 -9.37 9.57 -12.36
N LYS A 130 -10.68 9.83 -12.50
CA LYS A 130 -11.18 11.19 -12.73
C LYS A 130 -10.77 12.14 -11.59
N GLY A 131 -10.85 11.69 -10.36
CA GLY A 131 -10.43 12.48 -9.21
C GLY A 131 -8.93 12.77 -9.19
N LYS A 132 -8.11 11.89 -9.79
CA LYS A 132 -6.66 12.06 -9.90
C LYS A 132 -6.30 13.13 -10.93
N GLU A 133 -7.06 13.22 -12.00
CA GLU A 133 -6.83 14.19 -13.06
C GLU A 133 -7.17 15.63 -12.65
#